data_b55c45ee398351bcd133a293657ca42c
#
_entry.id   b55c45ee398351bcd133a293657ca42c
#
_cell.length_a   1.000
_cell.length_b   1.000
_cell.length_c   1.000
_cell.angle_alpha   90.00
_cell.angle_beta   90.00
_cell.angle_gamma   90.00
#
_symmetry.space_group_name_H-M   'P 1'
#
loop_
_entity.id
_entity.type
_entity.pdbx_description
1 polymer ?
#
loop_
_entity_poly.entity_id
_entity_poly.type
_entity_poly.pdbx_seq_one_letter_code
_entity_poly.pdbx_strand_id
1 'polypeptide(L)'
;MFSGIVEEYATLVALVKDQENIHFTFKCSFVNELKIDQSISHNGVCLTVVTLTDDTYTVTAMKETLERSNLGLLKVGDKVNVERSMMMNGRLDGHIVQGHVDQTATCIDIKDAEGSW
;
A
#
# COMPACT_ATOMS: atom_id res chain seq x y z
N MET A 1 -9.45 7.89 -2.48
CA MET A 1 -9.69 7.97 -1.02
C MET A 1 -9.94 6.59 -0.43
N PHE A 2 -9.67 6.44 0.84
CA PHE A 2 -9.71 5.16 1.56
C PHE A 2 -10.44 5.33 2.89
N SER A 3 -10.82 4.21 3.50
CA SER A 3 -11.45 4.21 4.82
C SER A 3 -10.44 4.11 5.97
N GLY A 4 -9.22 3.72 5.67
CA GLY A 4 -8.18 3.43 6.66
C GLY A 4 -8.24 2.01 7.22
N ILE A 5 -9.15 1.18 6.70
CA ILE A 5 -9.31 -0.21 7.14
C ILE A 5 -8.57 -1.11 6.15
N VAL A 6 -7.54 -1.79 6.64
CA VAL A 6 -6.75 -2.74 5.84
C VAL A 6 -7.61 -3.93 5.46
N GLU A 7 -7.63 -4.30 4.18
CA GLU A 7 -8.37 -5.47 3.70
C GLU A 7 -7.57 -6.76 3.86
N GLU A 8 -6.30 -6.70 3.48
CA GLU A 8 -5.38 -7.84 3.59
C GLU A 8 -3.95 -7.36 3.44
N TYR A 9 -2.98 -8.26 3.44
CA TYR A 9 -1.62 -7.93 3.03
C TYR A 9 -1.36 -8.43 1.60
N ALA A 10 -0.50 -7.73 0.89
CA ALA A 10 0.04 -8.17 -0.40
C ALA A 10 1.51 -8.52 -0.23
N THR A 11 1.99 -9.46 -1.03
CA THR A 11 3.40 -9.88 -1.02
C THR A 11 4.13 -9.25 -2.20
N LEU A 12 5.28 -8.61 -1.93
CA LEU A 12 6.14 -8.06 -2.98
C LEU A 12 6.85 -9.21 -3.68
N VAL A 13 6.60 -9.37 -4.98
CA VAL A 13 7.17 -10.45 -5.78
C VAL A 13 8.24 -9.98 -6.77
N ALA A 14 8.25 -8.69 -7.11
CA ALA A 14 9.29 -8.12 -7.97
C ALA A 14 9.47 -6.64 -7.64
N LEU A 15 10.69 -6.16 -7.82
CA LEU A 15 11.06 -4.77 -7.58
C LEU A 15 12.05 -4.36 -8.66
N VAL A 16 11.72 -3.31 -9.41
CA VAL A 16 12.58 -2.79 -10.47
C VAL A 16 12.83 -1.30 -10.24
N LYS A 17 14.09 -0.94 -10.10
CA LYS A 17 14.49 0.46 -10.03
C LYS A 17 14.59 1.04 -11.43
N ASP A 18 13.99 2.20 -11.63
CA ASP A 18 13.96 2.92 -12.89
C ASP A 18 14.27 4.37 -12.59
N GLN A 19 15.56 4.76 -12.75
CA GLN A 19 16.07 6.07 -12.35
C GLN A 19 15.78 6.29 -10.86
N GLU A 20 14.98 7.30 -10.50
CA GLU A 20 14.63 7.59 -9.11
C GLU A 20 13.31 6.94 -8.68
N ASN A 21 12.64 6.26 -9.61
CA ASN A 21 11.38 5.56 -9.35
C ASN A 21 11.63 4.09 -9.04
N ILE A 22 10.66 3.46 -8.37
CA ILE A 22 10.65 2.01 -8.18
C ILE A 22 9.30 1.47 -8.62
N HIS A 23 9.33 0.42 -9.45
CA HIS A 23 8.16 -0.35 -9.82
C HIS A 23 8.06 -1.56 -8.89
N PHE A 24 6.97 -1.61 -8.12
CA PHE A 24 6.68 -2.71 -7.21
C PHE A 24 5.61 -3.60 -7.81
N THR A 25 5.87 -4.90 -7.88
CA THR A 25 4.87 -5.88 -8.31
C THR A 25 4.45 -6.72 -7.11
N PHE A 26 3.16 -6.71 -6.84
CA PHE A 26 2.56 -7.38 -5.69
C PHE A 26 1.61 -8.48 -6.11
N LYS A 27 1.44 -9.45 -5.21
CA LYS A 27 0.47 -10.52 -5.32
C LYS A 27 -0.46 -10.48 -4.11
N CYS A 28 -1.78 -10.56 -4.36
CA CYS A 28 -2.80 -10.62 -3.31
C CYS A 28 -4.05 -11.31 -3.86
N SER A 29 -5.04 -11.53 -2.99
CA SER A 29 -6.21 -12.32 -3.36
C SER A 29 -7.17 -11.62 -4.33
N PHE A 30 -7.19 -10.28 -4.35
CA PHE A 30 -8.17 -9.52 -5.15
C PHE A 30 -7.63 -8.97 -6.48
N VAL A 31 -6.48 -9.47 -6.96
CA VAL A 31 -5.88 -8.96 -8.20
C VAL A 31 -6.85 -9.03 -9.38
N ASN A 32 -7.65 -10.09 -9.46
CA ASN A 32 -8.61 -10.27 -10.56
C ASN A 32 -9.77 -9.26 -10.54
N GLU A 33 -9.93 -8.51 -9.46
CA GLU A 33 -10.95 -7.46 -9.31
C GLU A 33 -10.38 -6.06 -9.55
N LEU A 34 -9.08 -5.94 -9.81
CA LEU A 34 -8.40 -4.66 -10.00
C LEU A 34 -8.50 -4.18 -11.46
N LYS A 35 -8.36 -2.88 -11.63
CA LYS A 35 -8.31 -2.23 -12.95
C LYS A 35 -7.09 -1.33 -13.04
N ILE A 36 -6.57 -1.16 -14.24
CA ILE A 36 -5.56 -0.14 -14.55
C ILE A 36 -6.11 1.23 -14.11
N ASP A 37 -5.24 2.06 -13.56
CA ASP A 37 -5.54 3.41 -13.03
C ASP A 37 -6.31 3.41 -11.69
N GLN A 38 -6.61 2.25 -11.12
CA GLN A 38 -7.20 2.16 -9.80
C GLN A 38 -6.16 2.50 -8.72
N SER A 39 -6.59 3.21 -7.68
CA SER A 39 -5.75 3.53 -6.52
C SER A 39 -5.84 2.42 -5.47
N ILE A 40 -4.69 2.06 -4.91
CA ILE A 40 -4.57 1.10 -3.81
C ILE A 40 -3.63 1.71 -2.78
N SER A 41 -4.00 1.61 -1.50
CA SER A 41 -3.14 2.05 -0.39
C SER A 41 -2.19 0.91 -0.01
N HIS A 42 -0.90 1.23 0.09
CA HIS A 42 0.17 0.29 0.48
C HIS A 42 0.84 0.83 1.74
N ASN A 43 0.64 0.19 2.88
CA ASN A 43 1.10 0.72 4.18
C ASN A 43 0.69 2.19 4.36
N GLY A 44 -0.52 2.53 3.93
CA GLY A 44 -1.05 3.88 3.99
C GLY A 44 -0.70 4.80 2.83
N VAL A 45 0.10 4.32 1.86
CA VAL A 45 0.53 5.12 0.70
C VAL A 45 -0.33 4.80 -0.51
N CYS A 46 -1.00 5.81 -1.06
CA CYS A 46 -1.80 5.69 -2.28
C CYS A 46 -0.89 5.57 -3.50
N LEU A 47 -0.99 4.45 -4.20
CA LEU A 47 -0.30 4.24 -5.48
C LEU A 47 -1.31 3.74 -6.52
N THR A 48 -1.02 4.01 -7.78
CA THR A 48 -1.92 3.70 -8.90
C THR A 48 -1.45 2.45 -9.63
N VAL A 49 -2.38 1.57 -9.95
CA VAL A 49 -2.10 0.35 -10.72
C VAL A 49 -1.73 0.73 -12.16
N VAL A 50 -0.54 0.31 -12.60
CA VAL A 50 -0.04 0.59 -13.95
C VAL A 50 -0.07 -0.63 -14.87
N THR A 51 0.11 -1.84 -14.32
CA THR A 51 -0.02 -3.08 -15.08
C THR A 51 -0.69 -4.16 -14.24
N LEU A 52 -1.31 -5.13 -14.92
CA LEU A 52 -1.99 -6.26 -14.32
C LEU A 52 -1.62 -7.54 -15.06
N THR A 53 -1.46 -8.62 -14.32
CA THR A 53 -1.44 -9.99 -14.85
C THR A 53 -2.59 -10.77 -14.19
N ASP A 54 -2.62 -12.09 -14.38
CA ASP A 54 -3.68 -12.91 -13.77
C ASP A 54 -3.64 -12.90 -12.24
N ASP A 55 -2.45 -12.79 -11.65
CA ASP A 55 -2.26 -12.91 -10.20
C ASP A 55 -1.39 -11.81 -9.57
N THR A 56 -0.90 -10.85 -10.36
CA THR A 56 -0.08 -9.75 -9.87
C THR A 56 -0.54 -8.40 -10.39
N TYR A 57 -0.19 -7.35 -9.67
CA TYR A 57 -0.35 -5.97 -10.12
C TYR A 57 0.93 -5.19 -9.85
N THR A 58 1.19 -4.17 -10.66
CA THR A 58 2.38 -3.33 -10.51
C THR A 58 1.96 -1.89 -10.27
N VAL A 59 2.64 -1.25 -9.32
CA VAL A 59 2.50 0.17 -9.00
C VAL A 59 3.88 0.83 -9.05
N THR A 60 3.92 2.14 -9.28
CA THR A 60 5.16 2.90 -9.35
C THR A 60 5.20 3.94 -8.24
N ALA A 61 6.27 3.94 -7.45
CA ALA A 61 6.53 4.96 -6.45
C ALA A 61 7.64 5.89 -6.94
N MET A 62 7.37 7.21 -6.86
CA MET A 62 8.34 8.23 -7.22
C MET A 62 9.24 8.55 -6.02
N LYS A 63 10.35 9.24 -6.28
CA LYS A 63 11.35 9.59 -5.27
C LYS A 63 10.74 10.18 -4.00
N GLU A 64 9.88 11.17 -4.15
CA GLU A 64 9.26 11.83 -3.00
C GLU A 64 8.48 10.85 -2.13
N THR A 65 7.71 9.97 -2.75
CA THR A 65 6.96 8.93 -2.04
C THR A 65 7.89 7.97 -1.29
N LEU A 66 8.99 7.58 -1.93
CA LEU A 66 9.98 6.68 -1.32
C LEU A 66 10.67 7.33 -0.13
N GLU A 67 10.90 8.63 -0.18
CA GLU A 67 11.55 9.39 0.90
C GLU A 67 10.62 9.60 2.10
N ARG A 68 9.33 9.80 1.84
CA ARG A 68 8.33 10.10 2.89
C ARG A 68 7.72 8.86 3.53
N SER A 69 7.88 7.69 2.94
CA SER A 69 7.25 6.46 3.39
C SER A 69 8.28 5.36 3.67
N ASN A 70 7.80 4.21 4.15
CA ASN A 70 8.67 3.06 4.35
C ASN A 70 8.80 2.16 3.12
N LEU A 71 8.21 2.54 1.99
CA LEU A 71 8.22 1.71 0.78
C LEU A 71 9.62 1.49 0.22
N GLY A 72 10.50 2.48 0.38
CA GLY A 72 11.89 2.35 -0.07
C GLY A 72 12.71 1.28 0.66
N LEU A 73 12.21 0.78 1.79
CA LEU A 73 12.87 -0.27 2.58
C LEU A 73 12.41 -1.68 2.19
N LEU A 74 11.43 -1.79 1.31
CA LEU A 74 10.85 -3.09 0.93
C LEU A 74 11.84 -3.95 0.13
N LYS A 75 11.78 -5.25 0.38
CA LYS A 75 12.52 -6.29 -0.34
C LYS A 75 11.54 -7.31 -0.87
N VAL A 76 11.90 -7.99 -1.95
CA VAL A 76 11.11 -9.11 -2.48
C VAL A 76 10.85 -10.12 -1.36
N GLY A 77 9.59 -10.52 -1.21
CA GLY A 77 9.13 -11.39 -0.14
C GLY A 77 8.46 -10.65 1.02
N ASP A 78 8.67 -9.34 1.14
CA ASP A 78 8.03 -8.54 2.19
C ASP A 78 6.52 -8.42 1.94
N LYS A 79 5.80 -8.23 3.03
CA LYS A 79 4.35 -8.04 3.03
C LYS A 79 4.01 -6.59 3.33
N VAL A 80 3.00 -6.07 2.64
CA VAL A 80 2.48 -4.72 2.89
C VAL A 80 0.98 -4.80 3.14
N ASN A 81 0.50 -3.94 4.01
CA ASN A 81 -0.94 -3.79 4.23
C ASN A 81 -1.56 -3.08 3.03
N VAL A 82 -2.64 -3.64 2.47
CA VAL A 82 -3.31 -3.06 1.32
C VAL A 82 -4.78 -2.80 1.59
N GLU A 83 -5.24 -1.71 0.99
CA GLU A 83 -6.65 -1.34 0.97
C GLU A 83 -6.97 -0.77 -0.40
N ARG A 84 -8.03 -1.26 -1.05
CA ARG A 84 -8.52 -0.67 -2.30
C ARG A 84 -9.22 0.66 -2.02
N SER A 85 -9.26 1.54 -3.01
CA SER A 85 -10.01 2.79 -2.91
C SER A 85 -11.49 2.53 -2.65
N MET A 86 -12.14 3.45 -1.94
CA MET A 86 -13.56 3.36 -1.57
C MET A 86 -14.45 3.36 -2.81
N MET A 87 -15.53 2.60 -2.76
CA MET A 87 -16.62 2.67 -3.74
C MET A 87 -17.57 3.81 -3.37
N MET A 88 -18.08 4.51 -4.38
CA MET A 88 -19.01 5.64 -4.16
C MET A 88 -20.30 5.24 -3.42
N ASN A 89 -20.77 4.01 -3.67
CA ASN A 89 -21.98 3.48 -3.04
C ASN A 89 -21.68 2.52 -1.88
N GLY A 90 -20.44 2.50 -1.42
CA GLY A 90 -20.03 1.66 -0.30
C GLY A 90 -20.26 2.33 1.05
N ARG A 91 -20.14 1.54 2.11
CA ARG A 91 -20.20 2.05 3.48
C ARG A 91 -18.85 2.66 3.86
N LEU A 92 -18.90 3.73 4.64
CA LEU A 92 -17.72 4.28 5.28
C LEU A 92 -17.66 3.75 6.71
N ASP A 93 -16.98 2.62 6.91
CA ASP A 93 -16.85 1.99 8.22
C ASP A 93 -15.61 2.46 9.00
N GLY A 94 -14.85 3.36 8.42
CA GLY A 94 -13.67 3.99 9.04
C GLY A 94 -13.73 5.50 8.89
N HIS A 95 -12.63 6.09 8.42
CA HIS A 95 -12.50 7.53 8.23
C HIS A 95 -12.12 7.82 6.78
N ILE A 96 -12.32 9.06 6.34
CA ILE A 96 -11.85 9.46 5.00
C ILE A 96 -10.36 9.72 5.07
N VAL A 97 -9.58 8.90 4.37
CA VAL A 97 -8.11 8.95 4.34
C VAL A 97 -7.66 9.08 2.90
N GLN A 98 -6.73 10.00 2.64
CA GLN A 98 -6.24 10.24 1.27
C GLN A 98 -5.15 9.27 0.84
N GLY A 99 -4.33 8.79 1.78
CA GLY A 99 -3.18 7.96 1.47
C GLY A 99 -1.92 8.77 1.16
N HIS A 100 -1.84 9.99 1.65
CA HIS A 100 -0.68 10.88 1.48
C HIS A 100 0.14 10.89 2.77
N VAL A 101 1.14 10.02 2.83
CA VAL A 101 2.02 9.90 3.99
C VAL A 101 3.02 11.05 4.00
N ASP A 102 3.14 11.75 5.13
CA ASP A 102 4.06 12.88 5.29
C ASP A 102 5.44 12.44 5.74
N GLN A 103 5.51 11.46 6.64
CA GLN A 103 6.78 10.99 7.19
C GLN A 103 6.62 9.64 7.87
N THR A 104 7.75 9.01 8.16
CA THR A 104 7.82 7.80 8.99
C THR A 104 8.27 8.15 10.39
N ALA A 105 8.06 7.21 11.32
CA ALA A 105 8.56 7.29 12.68
C ALA A 105 9.11 5.93 13.08
N THR A 106 10.01 5.92 14.06
CA THR A 106 10.54 4.68 14.63
C THR A 106 9.87 4.44 15.96
N CYS A 107 9.33 3.24 16.14
CA CYS A 107 8.78 2.82 17.43
C CYS A 107 9.94 2.64 18.41
N ILE A 108 9.97 3.45 19.48
CA ILE A 108 11.05 3.42 20.49
C ILE A 108 10.63 2.71 21.77
N ASP A 109 9.36 2.50 22.00
CA ASP A 109 8.86 1.84 23.20
C ASP A 109 7.44 1.34 22.99
N ILE A 110 7.11 0.20 23.63
CA ILE A 110 5.76 -0.37 23.63
C ILE A 110 5.41 -0.66 25.07
N LYS A 111 4.30 -0.10 25.55
CA LYS A 111 3.83 -0.32 26.92
C LYS A 111 2.61 -1.23 26.90
N ASP A 112 2.70 -2.37 27.57
CA ASP A 112 1.57 -3.28 27.76
C ASP A 112 0.55 -2.66 28.74
N ALA A 113 -0.71 -2.65 28.35
CA ALA A 113 -1.80 -2.09 29.15
C ALA A 113 -2.88 -3.16 29.41
N GLU A 114 -2.47 -4.35 29.85
CA GLU A 114 -3.36 -5.45 30.24
C GLU A 114 -4.36 -5.83 29.12
N GLY A 115 -3.82 -6.28 27.99
CA GLY A 115 -4.62 -6.71 26.84
C GLY A 115 -4.70 -5.70 25.72
N SER A 116 -4.01 -4.55 25.88
CA SER A 116 -3.83 -3.56 24.82
C SER A 116 -2.46 -2.91 24.97
N TRP A 117 -2.07 -2.15 23.97
CA TRP A 117 -0.85 -1.35 23.99
C TRP A 117 -0.91 -0.19 23.02
#